data_515d571e7f66b53fbd88a7d2f98fd1e6
#
_entry.id   515d571e7f66b53fbd88a7d2f98fd1e6
#
_cell.length_a   1.000
_cell.length_b   1.000
_cell.length_c   1.000
_cell.angle_alpha   90.00
_cell.angle_beta   90.00
_cell.angle_gamma   90.00
#
_symmetry.space_group_name_H-M   'P 1'
#
loop_
_entity.id
_entity.type
_entity.pdbx_description
1 polymer ?
#
loop_
_entity_poly.entity_id
_entity_poly.type
_entity_poly.pdbx_seq_one_letter_code
_entity_poly.pdbx_strand_id
1 'polypeptide(L)'
;MEVLRGFVYRIIYQNTQNTYCVFLVKDYNEEYITCTGRFEAPKEGEDIEIKGRYVEHQKYGIQFDASSIEKLKPDNMGAARMYLMNLGIKGLGEKSVEKICDYFGLRLLDVLREERPEEIKDVPGLRKGVKEELYNTLLGEGILSDLNHFFESHQISSKWSRTVYTYYGAASIDVIQDNPYNLLRIAP
;
A
#
# COMPACT_ATOMS: atom_id res chain seq x y z
N MET A 1 18.91 -7.42 -10.28
CA MET A 1 17.91 -6.76 -9.39
C MET A 1 17.56 -7.73 -8.27
N GLU A 2 17.65 -7.26 -7.06
CA GLU A 2 17.38 -8.08 -5.87
C GLU A 2 15.98 -7.76 -5.31
N VAL A 3 15.43 -8.70 -4.57
CA VAL A 3 14.12 -8.58 -3.94
C VAL A 3 14.30 -8.68 -2.43
N LEU A 4 13.75 -7.72 -1.70
CA LEU A 4 13.71 -7.71 -0.24
C LEU A 4 12.27 -7.72 0.23
N ARG A 5 11.93 -8.66 1.09
CA ARG A 5 10.62 -8.76 1.74
C ARG A 5 10.76 -8.56 3.23
N GLY A 6 9.87 -7.83 3.79
CA GLY A 6 9.87 -7.61 5.23
C GLY A 6 8.78 -6.67 5.68
N PHE A 7 8.91 -6.28 6.91
CA PHE A 7 7.95 -5.47 7.63
C PHE A 7 8.54 -4.06 7.81
N VAL A 8 7.75 -3.04 7.54
CA VAL A 8 8.19 -1.64 7.75
C VAL A 8 8.21 -1.35 9.24
N TYR A 9 9.42 -1.28 9.77
CA TYR A 9 9.62 -1.05 11.20
C TYR A 9 9.49 0.42 11.56
N ARG A 10 10.07 1.31 10.74
CA ARG A 10 10.10 2.74 11.02
C ARG A 10 10.34 3.56 9.76
N ILE A 11 9.67 4.70 9.64
CA ILE A 11 9.98 5.71 8.65
C ILE A 11 11.02 6.67 9.24
N ILE A 12 12.18 6.78 8.59
CA ILE A 12 13.28 7.63 9.05
C ILE A 12 13.16 9.03 8.47
N TYR A 13 12.87 9.12 7.17
CA TYR A 13 12.75 10.40 6.47
C TYR A 13 11.75 10.28 5.32
N GLN A 14 11.02 11.35 5.09
CA GLN A 14 10.05 11.42 4.02
C GLN A 14 9.98 12.85 3.48
N ASN A 15 10.14 12.98 2.16
CA ASN A 15 9.94 14.24 1.45
C ASN A 15 8.73 14.09 0.53
N THR A 16 7.67 14.84 0.82
CA THR A 16 6.42 14.75 0.08
C THR A 16 6.46 15.42 -1.29
N GLN A 17 7.41 16.33 -1.52
CA GLN A 17 7.53 17.05 -2.80
C GLN A 17 8.15 16.18 -3.89
N ASN A 18 9.22 15.46 -3.57
CA ASN A 18 9.94 14.64 -4.55
C ASN A 18 9.77 13.13 -4.33
N THR A 19 8.92 12.75 -3.40
CA THR A 19 8.64 11.35 -3.01
C THR A 19 9.85 10.56 -2.50
N TYR A 20 10.98 11.21 -2.24
CA TYR A 20 12.12 10.52 -1.65
C TYR A 20 11.82 10.12 -0.21
N CYS A 21 12.08 8.86 0.11
CA CYS A 21 11.88 8.34 1.46
C CYS A 21 13.01 7.42 1.89
N VAL A 22 13.23 7.39 3.21
CA VAL A 22 14.16 6.48 3.88
C VAL A 22 13.40 5.78 4.99
N PHE A 23 13.44 4.47 5.00
CA PHE A 23 12.73 3.66 5.98
C PHE A 23 13.50 2.42 6.37
N LEU A 24 13.19 1.89 7.53
CA LEU A 24 13.82 0.71 8.09
C LEU A 24 12.90 -0.49 7.94
N VAL A 25 13.39 -1.53 7.29
CA VAL A 25 12.68 -2.80 7.10
C VAL A 25 13.29 -3.86 8.00
N LYS A 26 12.44 -4.58 8.70
CA LYS A 26 12.82 -5.79 9.40
C LYS A 26 12.49 -6.98 8.51
N ASP A 27 13.51 -7.70 8.07
CA ASP A 27 13.34 -8.86 7.20
C ASP A 27 12.93 -10.12 7.99
N TYR A 28 12.72 -11.23 7.30
CA TYR A 28 12.33 -12.49 7.94
C TYR A 28 13.43 -13.16 8.76
N ASN A 29 14.68 -12.71 8.61
CA ASN A 29 15.82 -13.12 9.44
C ASN A 29 16.01 -12.22 10.66
N GLU A 30 15.04 -11.34 10.91
CA GLU A 30 15.06 -10.36 12.00
C GLU A 30 16.19 -9.31 11.89
N GLU A 31 16.74 -9.14 10.69
CA GLU A 31 17.72 -8.11 10.41
C GLU A 31 17.03 -6.80 10.00
N TYR A 32 17.62 -5.68 10.42
CA TYR A 32 17.13 -4.34 10.09
C TYR A 32 17.94 -3.79 8.92
N ILE A 33 17.23 -3.43 7.85
CA ILE A 33 17.84 -2.96 6.61
C ILE A 33 17.31 -1.55 6.32
N THR A 34 18.22 -0.60 6.15
CA THR A 34 17.86 0.75 5.73
C THR A 34 17.57 0.76 4.24
N CYS A 35 16.38 1.20 3.88
CA CYS A 35 15.91 1.24 2.51
C CYS A 35 15.68 2.69 2.09
N THR A 36 16.00 2.98 0.83
CA THR A 36 15.75 4.28 0.20
C THR A 36 14.95 4.09 -1.07
N GLY A 37 14.13 5.07 -1.42
CA GLY A 37 13.36 4.98 -2.65
C GLY A 37 12.71 6.30 -3.03
N ARG A 38 12.26 6.39 -4.27
CA ARG A 38 11.51 7.52 -4.82
C ARG A 38 10.12 7.06 -5.24
N PHE A 39 9.30 6.83 -4.24
CA PHE A 39 7.90 6.43 -4.36
C PHE A 39 7.15 6.90 -3.12
N GLU A 40 5.86 6.77 -3.12
CA GLU A 40 5.08 7.06 -1.92
C GLU A 40 5.56 6.18 -0.77
N ALA A 41 5.93 6.82 0.35
CA ALA A 41 6.48 6.12 1.50
C ALA A 41 5.46 5.10 2.04
N PRO A 42 5.92 3.88 2.39
CA PRO A 42 5.07 2.92 3.06
C PRO A 42 4.72 3.41 4.47
N LYS A 43 3.75 2.78 5.09
CA LYS A 43 3.38 3.04 6.48
C LYS A 43 4.06 2.05 7.42
N GLU A 44 4.36 2.50 8.62
CA GLU A 44 4.86 1.60 9.66
C GLU A 44 3.86 0.47 9.90
N GLY A 45 4.35 -0.74 10.02
CA GLY A 45 3.54 -1.93 10.24
C GLY A 45 3.12 -2.69 8.97
N GLU A 46 3.36 -2.14 7.79
CA GLU A 46 3.03 -2.82 6.54
C GLU A 46 4.05 -3.89 6.16
N ASP A 47 3.56 -5.02 5.64
CA ASP A 47 4.39 -6.00 4.96
C ASP A 47 4.60 -5.56 3.52
N ILE A 48 5.84 -5.54 3.07
CA ILE A 48 6.19 -5.04 1.74
C ILE A 48 7.19 -5.97 1.03
N GLU A 49 7.15 -5.89 -0.28
CA GLU A 49 8.18 -6.40 -1.17
C GLU A 49 8.78 -5.23 -1.92
N ILE A 50 10.09 -5.08 -1.84
CA ILE A 50 10.82 -4.05 -2.59
C ILE A 50 11.82 -4.70 -3.53
N LYS A 51 12.00 -4.08 -4.68
CA LYS A 51 12.96 -4.49 -5.70
C LYS A 51 13.97 -3.38 -5.89
N GLY A 52 15.23 -3.77 -5.98
CA GLY A 52 16.32 -2.82 -6.10
C GLY A 52 17.67 -3.49 -5.98
N ARG A 53 18.60 -2.82 -5.34
CA ARG A 53 19.95 -3.34 -5.13
C ARG A 53 20.57 -2.80 -3.86
N TYR A 54 21.46 -3.56 -3.27
CA TYR A 54 22.28 -3.06 -2.17
C TYR A 54 23.33 -2.09 -2.72
N VAL A 55 23.49 -0.96 -2.05
CA VAL A 55 24.48 0.06 -2.33
C VAL A 55 25.26 0.39 -1.06
N GLU A 56 26.55 0.65 -1.21
CA GLU A 56 27.38 1.10 -0.10
C GLU A 56 27.43 2.62 -0.09
N HIS A 57 26.95 3.21 0.99
CA HIS A 57 27.00 4.65 1.18
C HIS A 57 28.17 4.99 2.11
N GLN A 58 29.03 5.92 1.70
CA GLN A 58 30.25 6.26 2.45
C GLN A 58 30.00 6.65 3.91
N LYS A 59 28.85 7.33 4.16
CA LYS A 59 28.51 7.82 5.51
C LYS A 59 27.64 6.84 6.32
N TYR A 60 26.73 6.13 5.62
CA TYR A 60 25.68 5.35 6.30
C TYR A 60 25.81 3.85 6.13
N GLY A 61 26.86 3.38 5.46
CA GLY A 61 27.09 1.96 5.23
C GLY A 61 26.20 1.36 4.12
N ILE A 62 25.88 0.09 4.28
CA ILE A 62 25.10 -0.63 3.27
C ILE A 62 23.61 -0.26 3.42
N GLN A 63 23.00 0.12 2.31
CA GLN A 63 21.58 0.43 2.19
C GLN A 63 20.97 -0.32 1.02
N PHE A 64 19.67 -0.54 1.06
CA PHE A 64 18.92 -1.08 -0.07
C PHE A 64 18.27 0.07 -0.83
N ASP A 65 18.75 0.30 -2.05
CA ASP A 65 18.21 1.31 -2.97
C ASP A 65 17.08 0.70 -3.78
N ALA A 66 15.84 0.98 -3.35
CA ALA A 66 14.65 0.41 -3.94
C ALA A 66 14.17 1.23 -5.14
N SER A 67 13.92 0.54 -6.25
CA SER A 67 13.32 1.14 -7.46
C SER A 67 11.80 1.01 -7.48
N SER A 68 11.25 0.00 -6.79
CA SER A 68 9.81 -0.21 -6.68
C SER A 68 9.43 -0.81 -5.35
N ILE A 69 8.17 -0.59 -4.96
CA ILE A 69 7.60 -1.11 -3.73
C ILE A 69 6.21 -1.68 -4.01
N GLU A 70 5.91 -2.81 -3.42
CA GLU A 70 4.61 -3.44 -3.45
C GLU A 70 4.19 -3.78 -2.02
N LYS A 71 2.97 -3.38 -1.65
CA LYS A 71 2.38 -3.77 -0.37
C LYS A 71 1.88 -5.21 -0.49
N LEU A 72 2.34 -6.08 0.38
CA LEU A 72 1.90 -7.45 0.44
C LEU A 72 0.56 -7.53 1.15
N LYS A 73 -0.34 -8.31 0.58
CA LYS A 73 -1.64 -8.55 1.21
C LYS A 73 -1.51 -9.64 2.28
N PRO A 74 -2.35 -9.58 3.33
CA PRO A 74 -2.27 -10.55 4.41
C PRO A 74 -2.48 -11.98 3.93
N ASP A 75 -1.69 -12.91 4.42
CA ASP A 75 -1.79 -14.34 4.14
C ASP A 75 -2.25 -15.17 5.35
N ASN A 76 -2.45 -14.51 6.49
CA ASN A 76 -2.95 -15.11 7.71
C ASN A 76 -3.82 -14.12 8.49
N MET A 77 -4.59 -14.63 9.46
CA MET A 77 -5.53 -13.80 10.23
C MET A 77 -4.85 -12.78 11.13
N GLY A 78 -3.68 -13.08 11.68
CA GLY A 78 -2.91 -12.11 12.46
C GLY A 78 -2.48 -10.91 11.61
N ALA A 79 -1.96 -11.18 10.42
CA ALA A 79 -1.59 -10.14 9.47
C ALA A 79 -2.81 -9.35 8.98
N ALA A 80 -3.95 -10.01 8.77
CA ALA A 80 -5.19 -9.34 8.39
C ALA A 80 -5.69 -8.37 9.46
N ARG A 81 -5.62 -8.75 10.74
CA ARG A 81 -5.94 -7.87 11.86
C ARG A 81 -5.06 -6.63 11.86
N MET A 82 -3.76 -6.80 11.74
CA MET A 82 -2.79 -5.70 11.71
C MET A 82 -3.01 -4.81 10.49
N TYR A 83 -3.29 -5.39 9.33
CA TYR A 83 -3.60 -4.65 8.11
C TYR A 83 -4.80 -3.72 8.32
N LEU A 84 -5.91 -4.22 8.87
CA LEU A 84 -7.10 -3.44 9.13
C LEU A 84 -6.85 -2.36 10.19
N MET A 85 -6.12 -2.67 11.25
CA MET A 85 -5.78 -1.72 12.31
C MET A 85 -4.92 -0.57 11.79
N ASN A 86 -4.03 -0.84 10.82
CA ASN A 86 -3.09 0.14 10.28
C ASN A 86 -3.67 1.02 9.16
N LEU A 87 -4.92 0.80 8.76
CA LEU A 87 -5.57 1.65 7.74
C LEU A 87 -5.82 3.09 8.21
N GLY A 88 -5.76 3.35 9.51
CA GLY A 88 -5.93 4.70 10.06
C GLY A 88 -7.37 5.19 10.03
N ILE A 89 -8.34 4.30 10.01
CA ILE A 89 -9.77 4.64 9.98
C ILE A 89 -10.26 4.91 11.40
N LYS A 90 -10.81 6.09 11.62
CA LYS A 90 -11.38 6.48 12.90
C LYS A 90 -12.60 5.62 13.21
N GLY A 91 -12.62 5.01 14.40
CA GLY A 91 -13.69 4.11 14.82
C GLY A 91 -13.47 2.66 14.45
N LEU A 92 -12.42 2.34 13.69
CA LEU A 92 -12.00 0.99 13.39
C LEU A 92 -10.91 0.56 14.38
N GLY A 93 -11.33 0.29 15.61
CA GLY A 93 -10.46 -0.19 16.67
C GLY A 93 -10.48 -1.71 16.77
N GLU A 94 -9.82 -2.22 17.79
CA GLU A 94 -9.66 -3.65 18.04
C GLU A 94 -10.99 -4.42 18.03
N LYS A 95 -12.00 -3.89 18.69
CA LYS A 95 -13.35 -4.52 18.76
C LYS A 95 -14.02 -4.59 17.39
N SER A 96 -13.91 -3.53 16.61
CA SER A 96 -14.50 -3.48 15.26
C SER A 96 -13.78 -4.43 14.32
N VAL A 97 -12.47 -4.50 14.39
CA VAL A 97 -11.66 -5.46 13.62
C VAL A 97 -12.01 -6.89 14.00
N GLU A 98 -12.22 -7.18 15.29
CA GLU A 98 -12.66 -8.49 15.75
C GLU A 98 -14.00 -8.89 15.16
N LYS A 99 -14.98 -7.98 15.11
CA LYS A 99 -16.27 -8.23 14.46
C LYS A 99 -16.12 -8.58 12.98
N ILE A 100 -15.21 -7.92 12.28
CA ILE A 100 -14.92 -8.22 10.87
C ILE A 100 -14.30 -9.62 10.75
N CYS A 101 -13.32 -9.92 11.58
CA CYS A 101 -12.66 -11.23 11.58
C CYS A 101 -13.64 -12.37 11.91
N ASP A 102 -14.52 -12.17 12.88
CA ASP A 102 -15.52 -13.18 13.27
C ASP A 102 -16.55 -13.38 12.17
N TYR A 103 -16.96 -12.33 11.47
CA TYR A 103 -17.94 -12.43 10.39
C TYR A 103 -17.41 -13.21 9.18
N PHE A 104 -16.20 -12.89 8.73
CA PHE A 104 -15.63 -13.51 7.53
C PHE A 104 -14.88 -14.82 7.82
N GLY A 105 -14.25 -14.92 9.00
CA GLY A 105 -13.31 -16.03 9.24
C GLY A 105 -12.18 -16.00 8.22
N LEU A 106 -11.79 -17.16 7.70
CA LEU A 106 -10.71 -17.26 6.69
C LEU A 106 -11.05 -16.58 5.35
N ARG A 107 -12.34 -16.38 5.07
CA ARG A 107 -12.78 -15.65 3.87
C ARG A 107 -12.28 -14.21 3.84
N LEU A 108 -11.94 -13.63 5.01
CA LEU A 108 -11.38 -12.27 5.06
C LEU A 108 -10.12 -12.16 4.22
N LEU A 109 -9.27 -13.19 4.21
CA LEU A 109 -8.06 -13.21 3.40
C LEU A 109 -8.37 -13.10 1.91
N ASP A 110 -9.40 -13.78 1.44
CA ASP A 110 -9.84 -13.72 0.05
C ASP A 110 -10.45 -12.35 -0.28
N VAL A 111 -11.27 -11.80 0.61
CA VAL A 111 -11.86 -10.46 0.45
C VAL A 111 -10.78 -9.39 0.30
N LEU A 112 -9.73 -9.45 1.11
CA LEU A 112 -8.62 -8.50 1.06
C LEU A 112 -7.71 -8.72 -0.16
N ARG A 113 -7.48 -9.98 -0.57
CA ARG A 113 -6.64 -10.32 -1.73
C ARG A 113 -7.31 -10.01 -3.06
N GLU A 114 -8.58 -10.36 -3.19
CA GLU A 114 -9.34 -10.22 -4.44
C GLU A 114 -9.94 -8.82 -4.60
N GLU A 115 -9.68 -7.94 -3.63
CA GLU A 115 -10.15 -6.54 -3.66
C GLU A 115 -11.67 -6.45 -3.83
N ARG A 116 -12.41 -7.29 -3.11
CA ARG A 116 -13.87 -7.34 -3.10
C ARG A 116 -14.46 -6.63 -1.88
N PRO A 117 -14.36 -5.31 -1.80
CA PRO A 117 -14.77 -4.58 -0.60
C PRO A 117 -16.29 -4.55 -0.40
N GLU A 118 -17.09 -4.94 -1.38
CA GLU A 118 -18.56 -4.93 -1.30
C GLU A 118 -19.08 -5.75 -0.12
N GLU A 119 -18.46 -6.87 0.18
CA GLU A 119 -18.87 -7.74 1.28
C GLU A 119 -18.68 -7.10 2.65
N ILE A 120 -17.81 -6.10 2.76
CA ILE A 120 -17.60 -5.35 4.02
C ILE A 120 -18.90 -4.66 4.48
N LYS A 121 -19.74 -4.26 3.56
CA LYS A 121 -21.02 -3.60 3.87
C LYS A 121 -21.99 -4.50 4.63
N ASP A 122 -21.81 -5.81 4.51
CA ASP A 122 -22.69 -6.81 5.13
C ASP A 122 -22.28 -7.15 6.58
N VAL A 123 -21.14 -6.67 7.06
CA VAL A 123 -20.64 -6.97 8.41
C VAL A 123 -21.56 -6.33 9.46
N PRO A 124 -22.17 -7.15 10.34
CA PRO A 124 -23.05 -6.62 11.38
C PRO A 124 -22.28 -5.94 12.50
N GLY A 125 -22.90 -4.97 13.14
CA GLY A 125 -22.36 -4.34 14.34
C GLY A 125 -21.33 -3.24 14.10
N LEU A 126 -21.03 -2.91 12.84
CA LEU A 126 -20.22 -1.74 12.50
C LEU A 126 -21.10 -0.52 12.27
N ARG A 127 -20.60 0.65 12.67
CA ARG A 127 -21.26 1.92 12.35
C ARG A 127 -21.24 2.15 10.84
N LYS A 128 -22.30 2.74 10.30
CA LYS A 128 -22.42 3.02 8.87
C LYS A 128 -21.25 3.82 8.32
N GLY A 129 -20.81 4.87 9.03
CA GLY A 129 -19.69 5.69 8.62
C GLY A 129 -18.37 4.91 8.58
N VAL A 130 -18.15 3.99 9.51
CA VAL A 130 -16.96 3.11 9.52
C VAL A 130 -16.99 2.15 8.33
N LYS A 131 -18.15 1.55 8.04
CA LYS A 131 -18.31 0.68 6.88
C LYS A 131 -18.01 1.39 5.56
N GLU A 132 -18.56 2.59 5.39
CA GLU A 132 -18.37 3.39 4.18
C GLU A 132 -16.91 3.79 3.99
N GLU A 133 -16.25 4.26 5.06
CA GLU A 133 -14.84 4.64 5.01
C GLU A 133 -13.94 3.44 4.75
N LEU A 134 -14.20 2.31 5.39
CA LEU A 134 -13.47 1.07 5.15
C LEU A 134 -13.64 0.59 3.71
N TYR A 135 -14.86 0.58 3.21
CA TYR A 135 -15.16 0.22 1.82
C TYR A 135 -14.39 1.12 0.84
N ASN A 136 -14.45 2.44 1.02
CA ASN A 136 -13.79 3.39 0.14
C ASN A 136 -12.26 3.27 0.22
N THR A 137 -11.72 3.04 1.41
CA THR A 137 -10.28 2.85 1.60
C THR A 137 -9.78 1.59 0.91
N LEU A 138 -10.47 0.46 1.06
CA LEU A 138 -10.10 -0.79 0.41
C LEU A 138 -10.24 -0.69 -1.12
N LEU A 139 -11.29 -0.05 -1.59
CA LEU A 139 -11.49 0.19 -3.02
C LEU A 139 -10.38 1.07 -3.59
N GLY A 140 -10.01 2.13 -2.88
CA GLY A 140 -8.92 3.03 -3.27
C GLY A 140 -7.56 2.35 -3.31
N GLU A 141 -7.25 1.50 -2.35
CA GLU A 141 -6.01 0.72 -2.33
C GLU A 141 -5.93 -0.24 -3.53
N GLY A 142 -7.04 -0.87 -3.89
CA GLY A 142 -7.12 -1.71 -5.09
C GLY A 142 -6.85 -0.92 -6.37
N ILE A 143 -7.47 0.23 -6.53
CA ILE A 143 -7.28 1.09 -7.70
C ILE A 143 -5.84 1.59 -7.78
N LEU A 144 -5.23 1.99 -6.67
CA LEU A 144 -3.82 2.41 -6.63
C LEU A 144 -2.88 1.28 -7.00
N SER A 145 -3.13 0.07 -6.53
CA SER A 145 -2.36 -1.12 -6.90
C SER A 145 -2.43 -1.36 -8.41
N ASP A 146 -3.61 -1.30 -9.00
CA ASP A 146 -3.81 -1.47 -10.44
C ASP A 146 -3.11 -0.38 -11.25
N LEU A 147 -3.18 0.88 -10.79
CA LEU A 147 -2.47 1.99 -11.41
C LEU A 147 -0.95 1.80 -11.36
N ASN A 148 -0.41 1.35 -10.25
CA ASN A 148 1.02 1.08 -10.12
C ASN A 148 1.46 0.01 -11.12
N HIS A 149 0.74 -1.11 -11.21
CA HIS A 149 1.04 -2.16 -12.18
C HIS A 149 0.94 -1.67 -13.62
N PHE A 150 -0.09 -0.89 -13.94
CA PHE A 150 -0.26 -0.31 -15.26
C PHE A 150 0.90 0.61 -15.63
N PHE A 151 1.30 1.52 -14.74
CA PHE A 151 2.40 2.44 -14.99
C PHE A 151 3.73 1.72 -15.11
N GLU A 152 4.02 0.77 -14.23
CA GLU A 152 5.25 -0.03 -14.29
C GLU A 152 5.34 -0.82 -15.60
N SER A 153 4.24 -1.41 -16.06
CA SER A 153 4.22 -2.16 -17.32
C SER A 153 4.44 -1.28 -18.55
N HIS A 154 4.16 0.01 -18.46
CA HIS A 154 4.38 1.01 -19.52
C HIS A 154 5.62 1.87 -19.29
N GLN A 155 6.47 1.50 -18.33
CA GLN A 155 7.70 2.24 -17.97
C GLN A 155 7.44 3.68 -17.52
N ILE A 156 6.26 3.92 -16.95
CA ILE A 156 5.89 5.20 -16.34
C ILE A 156 6.12 5.09 -14.83
N SER A 157 6.61 6.18 -14.23
CA SER A 157 6.85 6.19 -12.79
C SER A 157 5.54 6.08 -11.99
N SER A 158 5.48 5.12 -11.08
CA SER A 158 4.33 4.90 -10.20
C SER A 158 4.09 6.05 -9.21
N LYS A 159 5.02 7.01 -9.11
CA LYS A 159 4.82 8.22 -8.29
C LYS A 159 3.57 9.01 -8.66
N TRP A 160 3.10 8.87 -9.89
CA TRP A 160 1.92 9.57 -10.40
C TRP A 160 0.60 8.89 -10.06
N SER A 161 0.63 7.65 -9.56
CA SER A 161 -0.59 6.87 -9.30
C SER A 161 -1.55 7.56 -8.34
N ARG A 162 -1.05 8.08 -7.24
CA ARG A 162 -1.90 8.79 -6.26
C ARG A 162 -2.46 10.09 -6.82
N THR A 163 -1.69 10.83 -7.60
CA THR A 163 -2.15 12.05 -8.27
C THR A 163 -3.29 11.73 -9.24
N VAL A 164 -3.13 10.69 -10.05
CA VAL A 164 -4.16 10.23 -10.99
C VAL A 164 -5.42 9.79 -10.24
N TYR A 165 -5.26 9.00 -9.20
CA TYR A 165 -6.38 8.56 -8.38
C TYR A 165 -7.13 9.72 -7.72
N THR A 166 -6.39 10.70 -7.20
CA THR A 166 -6.99 11.89 -6.58
C THR A 166 -7.81 12.69 -7.58
N TYR A 167 -7.36 12.73 -8.84
CA TYR A 167 -8.04 13.51 -9.89
C TYR A 167 -9.22 12.78 -10.53
N TYR A 168 -9.07 11.50 -10.85
CA TYR A 168 -10.05 10.71 -11.60
C TYR A 168 -10.82 9.69 -10.77
N GLY A 169 -10.40 9.41 -9.53
CA GLY A 169 -11.06 8.45 -8.64
C GLY A 169 -11.13 7.04 -9.22
N ALA A 170 -12.29 6.41 -9.09
CA ALA A 170 -12.51 5.04 -9.56
C ALA A 170 -12.36 4.86 -11.08
N ALA A 171 -12.46 5.92 -11.84
CA ALA A 171 -12.32 5.89 -13.30
C ALA A 171 -10.85 6.00 -13.77
N SER A 172 -9.89 6.08 -12.86
CA SER A 172 -8.48 6.37 -13.18
C SER A 172 -7.88 5.47 -14.26
N ILE A 173 -8.06 4.16 -14.16
CA ILE A 173 -7.51 3.20 -15.13
C ILE A 173 -8.13 3.42 -16.50
N ASP A 174 -9.45 3.50 -16.57
CA ASP A 174 -10.18 3.66 -17.83
C ASP A 174 -9.80 4.95 -18.54
N VAL A 175 -9.70 6.06 -17.80
CA VAL A 175 -9.33 7.37 -18.34
C VAL A 175 -7.92 7.36 -18.92
N ILE A 176 -6.96 6.77 -18.24
CA ILE A 176 -5.56 6.73 -18.67
C ILE A 176 -5.37 5.72 -19.82
N GLN A 177 -6.05 4.59 -19.81
CA GLN A 177 -6.01 3.62 -20.89
C GLN A 177 -6.64 4.16 -22.17
N ASP A 178 -7.76 4.87 -22.05
CA ASP A 178 -8.46 5.45 -23.18
C ASP A 178 -7.63 6.56 -23.85
N ASN A 179 -7.00 7.41 -23.07
CA ASN A 179 -6.08 8.44 -23.58
C ASN A 179 -4.95 8.73 -22.60
N PRO A 180 -3.73 8.18 -22.83
CA PRO A 180 -2.58 8.40 -21.95
C PRO A 180 -2.17 9.88 -21.80
N TYR A 181 -2.51 10.72 -22.78
CA TYR A 181 -2.24 12.17 -22.69
C TYR A 181 -3.04 12.86 -21.57
N ASN A 182 -4.06 12.22 -21.02
CA ASN A 182 -4.76 12.70 -19.84
C ASN A 182 -3.84 12.85 -18.63
N LEU A 183 -2.75 12.09 -18.58
CA LEU A 183 -1.74 12.23 -17.54
C LEU A 183 -1.07 13.62 -17.58
N LEU A 184 -0.85 14.19 -18.76
CA LEU A 184 -0.22 15.50 -18.94
C LEU A 184 -1.05 16.66 -18.39
N ARG A 185 -2.35 16.46 -18.19
CA ARG A 185 -3.24 17.48 -17.63
C ARG A 185 -3.05 17.67 -16.12
N ILE A 186 -2.54 16.66 -15.45
CA ILE A 186 -2.45 16.62 -13.99
C ILE A 186 -1.03 16.44 -13.47
N ALA A 187 -0.12 16.03 -14.33
CA ALA A 187 1.30 15.89 -14.02
C ALA A 187 2.04 17.10 -14.61
N PRO A 188 2.63 17.98 -13.78
CA PRO A 188 3.38 19.13 -14.23
C PRO A 188 4.71 18.76 -14.89
#